data_aa1101f4f3d25bfa777fbc1e08780a00
#
_entry.id   aa1101f4f3d25bfa777fbc1e08780a00
#
_cell.length_a   1.000
_cell.length_b   1.000
_cell.length_c   1.000
_cell.angle_alpha   90.00
_cell.angle_beta   90.00
_cell.angle_gamma   90.00
#
_symmetry.space_group_name_H-M   'P 1'
#
loop_
_entity.id
_entity.type
_entity.pdbx_description
1 polymer ?
#
loop_
_entity_poly.entity_id
_entity_poly.type
_entity_poly.pdbx_seq_one_letter_code
_entity_poly.pdbx_strand_id
1 'polypeptide(L)'
;EQILKVHLKKIKYSDKVDPRIIARGTPGFSGAELQNLVNEAARLAARAGKKIVAMEDLENAKDKVLMGVERKSLAMSDAEKKLTAYHEGGHALVGLYCSASDPIHKATIIPRGRALGMVMRLPEGDRLSMTFEKMKADIAVAMAGRVAEEIIFGTEKVTSGASSDIKMA
;
A
#
# COMPACT_ATOMS: atom_id res chain seq x y z
N GLU A 1 12.13 6.69 13.07
CA GLU A 1 12.13 8.16 12.99
C GLU A 1 13.55 8.72 12.99
N GLN A 2 14.43 8.38 13.95
CA GLN A 2 15.78 8.96 14.05
C GLN A 2 16.63 8.69 12.80
N ILE A 3 16.61 7.46 12.29
CA ILE A 3 17.33 7.08 11.06
C ILE A 3 16.84 7.93 9.87
N LEU A 4 15.52 8.11 9.74
CA LEU A 4 14.94 8.93 8.69
C LEU A 4 15.42 10.39 8.77
N LYS A 5 15.47 10.97 9.98
CA LYS A 5 16.02 12.32 10.19
C LYS A 5 17.49 12.45 9.74
N VAL A 6 18.30 11.41 9.96
CA VAL A 6 19.71 11.40 9.49
C VAL A 6 19.77 11.49 7.97
N HIS A 7 18.91 10.73 7.26
CA HIS A 7 18.90 10.75 5.79
C HIS A 7 18.30 12.04 5.23
N LEU A 8 17.27 12.60 5.86
CA LEU A 8 16.66 13.87 5.46
C LEU A 8 17.65 15.05 5.53
N LYS A 9 18.60 15.06 6.48
CA LYS A 9 19.64 16.10 6.56
C LYS A 9 20.49 16.23 5.29
N LYS A 10 20.52 15.20 4.43
CA LYS A 10 21.32 15.18 3.20
C LYS A 10 20.63 15.86 2.01
N ILE A 11 19.37 16.24 2.14
CA ILE A 11 18.57 16.84 1.08
C ILE A 11 17.90 18.13 1.57
N LYS A 12 17.50 18.99 0.63
CA LYS A 12 16.67 20.16 0.97
C LYS A 12 15.20 19.73 1.01
N TYR A 13 14.55 19.86 2.15
CA TYR A 13 13.15 19.52 2.33
C TYR A 13 12.38 20.65 3.02
N SER A 14 11.07 20.65 2.85
CA SER A 14 10.16 21.65 3.45
C SER A 14 10.08 21.45 4.98
N ASP A 15 9.95 22.54 5.71
CA ASP A 15 9.65 22.58 7.15
C ASP A 15 8.32 21.91 7.53
N LYS A 16 7.41 21.75 6.55
CA LYS A 16 6.14 21.03 6.71
C LYS A 16 6.29 19.51 6.67
N VAL A 17 7.48 18.97 6.40
CA VAL A 17 7.72 17.53 6.42
C VAL A 17 7.75 17.03 7.87
N ASP A 18 6.84 16.11 8.21
CA ASP A 18 6.87 15.40 9.49
C ASP A 18 7.45 13.99 9.30
N PRO A 19 8.71 13.75 9.75
CA PRO A 19 9.34 12.44 9.64
C PRO A 19 8.60 11.33 10.40
N ARG A 20 7.78 11.65 11.41
CA ARG A 20 7.02 10.66 12.19
C ARG A 20 5.94 10.01 11.34
N ILE A 21 5.28 10.78 10.46
CA ILE A 21 4.24 10.26 9.56
C ILE A 21 4.85 9.22 8.61
N ILE A 22 6.00 9.53 8.03
CA ILE A 22 6.70 8.60 7.14
C ILE A 22 7.21 7.37 7.91
N ALA A 23 7.76 7.55 9.11
CA ALA A 23 8.24 6.45 9.94
C ALA A 23 7.12 5.47 10.33
N ARG A 24 5.93 5.98 10.67
CA ARG A 24 4.75 5.15 10.94
C ARG A 24 4.30 4.35 9.72
N GLY A 25 4.45 4.93 8.52
CA GLY A 25 4.08 4.27 7.26
C GLY A 25 5.15 3.33 6.71
N THR A 26 6.25 3.08 7.42
CA THR A 26 7.37 2.24 6.98
C THR A 26 7.82 1.25 8.07
N PRO A 27 6.87 0.46 8.66
CA PRO A 27 7.25 -0.55 9.64
C PRO A 27 8.20 -1.58 9.01
N GLY A 28 9.20 -2.03 9.76
CA GLY A 28 10.16 -3.04 9.33
C GLY A 28 11.25 -2.54 8.35
N PHE A 29 11.21 -1.27 7.92
CA PHE A 29 12.24 -0.75 7.03
C PHE A 29 13.60 -0.66 7.71
N SER A 30 14.61 -1.22 7.04
CA SER A 30 16.02 -1.04 7.38
C SER A 30 16.48 0.41 7.13
N GLY A 31 17.63 0.76 7.68
CA GLY A 31 18.25 2.07 7.39
C GLY A 31 18.51 2.30 5.90
N ALA A 32 18.87 1.24 5.16
CA ALA A 32 19.10 1.31 3.71
C ALA A 32 17.80 1.59 2.93
N GLU A 33 16.69 0.97 3.32
CA GLU A 33 15.37 1.19 2.70
C GLU A 33 14.87 2.61 2.98
N LEU A 34 15.05 3.12 4.20
CA LEU A 34 14.73 4.51 4.54
C LEU A 34 15.59 5.50 3.75
N GLN A 35 16.89 5.20 3.53
CA GLN A 35 17.74 6.00 2.66
C GLN A 35 17.24 5.98 1.21
N ASN A 36 16.88 4.80 0.70
CA ASN A 36 16.32 4.66 -0.65
C ASN A 36 15.03 5.47 -0.81
N LEU A 37 14.13 5.44 0.18
CA LEU A 37 12.90 6.23 0.19
C LEU A 37 13.21 7.74 0.09
N VAL A 38 14.14 8.25 0.89
CA VAL A 38 14.53 9.68 0.87
C VAL A 38 15.15 10.05 -0.47
N ASN A 39 16.02 9.22 -1.04
CA ASN A 39 16.62 9.42 -2.35
C ASN A 39 15.54 9.42 -3.46
N GLU A 40 14.57 8.52 -3.38
CA GLU A 40 13.47 8.46 -4.35
C GLU A 40 12.58 9.70 -4.26
N ALA A 41 12.29 10.21 -3.05
CA ALA A 41 11.55 11.45 -2.87
C ALA A 41 12.28 12.64 -3.50
N ALA A 42 13.60 12.73 -3.32
CA ALA A 42 14.41 13.76 -3.95
C ALA A 42 14.40 13.67 -5.48
N ARG A 43 14.41 12.44 -6.04
CA ARG A 43 14.28 12.21 -7.49
C ARG A 43 12.91 12.60 -8.02
N LEU A 44 11.84 12.28 -7.30
CA LEU A 44 10.47 12.68 -7.69
C LEU A 44 10.32 14.20 -7.68
N ALA A 45 10.80 14.89 -6.63
CA ALA A 45 10.80 16.34 -6.55
C ALA A 45 11.58 16.98 -7.70
N ALA A 46 12.79 16.47 -7.99
CA ALA A 46 13.61 16.97 -9.10
C ALA A 46 12.93 16.77 -10.47
N ARG A 47 12.30 15.63 -10.72
CA ARG A 47 11.54 15.36 -11.94
C ARG A 47 10.33 16.28 -12.10
N ALA A 48 9.74 16.74 -10.99
CA ALA A 48 8.66 17.73 -10.97
C ALA A 48 9.16 19.18 -11.01
N GLY A 49 10.48 19.41 -11.20
CA GLY A 49 11.09 20.75 -11.23
C GLY A 49 11.12 21.45 -9.88
N LYS A 50 10.86 20.76 -8.76
CA LYS A 50 10.87 21.30 -7.41
C LYS A 50 12.32 21.45 -6.90
N LYS A 51 12.59 22.52 -6.15
CA LYS A 51 13.91 22.77 -5.53
C LYS A 51 14.03 22.17 -4.12
N ILE A 52 12.92 21.81 -3.50
CA ILE A 52 12.82 21.24 -2.15
C ILE A 52 11.86 20.07 -2.18
N VAL A 53 12.11 19.07 -1.34
CA VAL A 53 11.24 17.90 -1.17
C VAL A 53 10.09 18.28 -0.25
N ALA A 54 8.86 18.02 -0.69
CA ALA A 54 7.65 18.20 0.11
C ALA A 54 7.20 16.86 0.74
N MET A 55 6.24 16.93 1.65
CA MET A 55 5.65 15.74 2.27
C MET A 55 5.03 14.80 1.22
N GLU A 56 4.36 15.35 0.21
CA GLU A 56 3.79 14.61 -0.92
C GLU A 56 4.84 13.78 -1.68
N ASP A 57 6.05 14.32 -1.88
CA ASP A 57 7.12 13.61 -2.58
C ASP A 57 7.61 12.41 -1.76
N LEU A 58 7.66 12.53 -0.42
CA LEU A 58 7.98 11.44 0.49
C LEU A 58 6.88 10.38 0.53
N GLU A 59 5.61 10.78 0.55
CA GLU A 59 4.48 9.84 0.46
C GLU A 59 4.48 9.08 -0.88
N ASN A 60 4.70 9.76 -1.99
CA ASN A 60 4.79 9.13 -3.31
C ASN A 60 6.01 8.19 -3.41
N ALA A 61 7.13 8.56 -2.80
CA ALA A 61 8.31 7.71 -2.73
C ALA A 61 8.04 6.46 -1.88
N LYS A 62 7.36 6.61 -0.74
CA LYS A 62 6.93 5.51 0.12
C LYS A 62 6.03 4.54 -0.66
N ASP A 63 5.01 5.04 -1.34
CA ASP A 63 4.12 4.23 -2.17
C ASP A 63 4.90 3.46 -3.24
N LYS A 64 5.86 4.11 -3.89
CA LYS A 64 6.69 3.49 -4.91
C LYS A 64 7.59 2.38 -4.34
N VAL A 65 8.18 2.60 -3.17
CA VAL A 65 9.06 1.61 -2.53
C VAL A 65 8.24 0.41 -2.01
N LEU A 66 7.07 0.66 -1.41
CA LEU A 66 6.21 -0.38 -0.84
C LEU A 66 5.42 -1.17 -1.90
N MET A 67 4.84 -0.47 -2.88
CA MET A 67 3.88 -1.03 -3.84
C MET A 67 4.43 -1.17 -5.26
N GLY A 68 5.63 -0.64 -5.52
CA GLY A 68 6.20 -0.60 -6.86
C GLY A 68 5.78 0.62 -7.69
N VAL A 69 6.33 0.69 -8.89
CA VAL A 69 6.12 1.82 -9.82
C VAL A 69 4.70 1.79 -10.36
N GLU A 70 4.05 2.96 -10.38
CA GLU A 70 2.76 3.16 -11.03
C GLU A 70 2.85 2.89 -12.54
N ARG A 71 1.94 2.09 -13.07
CA ARG A 71 1.85 1.74 -14.49
C ARG A 71 0.97 2.74 -15.23
N LYS A 72 1.46 3.96 -15.43
CA LYS A 72 0.72 5.05 -16.09
C LYS A 72 0.29 4.75 -17.54
N SER A 73 1.00 3.84 -18.20
CA SER A 73 0.67 3.41 -19.58
C SER A 73 -0.39 2.32 -19.65
N LEU A 74 -0.80 1.74 -18.53
CA LEU A 74 -1.87 0.73 -18.49
C LEU A 74 -3.22 1.42 -18.49
N ALA A 75 -3.86 1.46 -19.65
CA ALA A 75 -5.25 1.91 -19.76
C ALA A 75 -6.18 0.75 -19.37
N MET A 76 -6.75 0.82 -18.17
CA MET A 76 -7.80 -0.10 -17.76
C MET A 76 -9.15 0.35 -18.33
N SER A 77 -9.93 -0.59 -18.86
CA SER A 77 -11.33 -0.33 -19.22
C SER A 77 -12.16 -0.01 -17.97
N ASP A 78 -13.29 0.66 -18.14
CA ASP A 78 -14.18 0.98 -17.02
C ASP A 78 -14.74 -0.27 -16.35
N ALA A 79 -14.93 -1.36 -17.10
CA ALA A 79 -15.32 -2.66 -16.56
C ALA A 79 -14.21 -3.23 -15.63
N GLU A 80 -12.95 -3.17 -16.05
CA GLU A 80 -11.81 -3.63 -15.23
C GLU A 80 -11.62 -2.75 -13.99
N LYS A 81 -11.75 -1.42 -14.13
CA LYS A 81 -11.70 -0.50 -12.98
C LYS A 81 -12.80 -0.82 -11.96
N LYS A 82 -14.02 -1.06 -12.46
CA LYS A 82 -15.16 -1.42 -11.61
C LYS A 82 -14.92 -2.75 -10.89
N LEU A 83 -14.44 -3.77 -11.61
CA LEU A 83 -14.12 -5.07 -11.03
C LEU A 83 -13.04 -4.94 -9.96
N THR A 84 -11.93 -4.27 -10.27
CA THR A 84 -10.84 -4.03 -9.33
C THR A 84 -11.32 -3.24 -8.11
N ALA A 85 -12.18 -2.22 -8.31
CA ALA A 85 -12.69 -1.42 -7.19
C ALA A 85 -13.54 -2.24 -6.22
N TYR A 86 -14.37 -3.16 -6.71
CA TYR A 86 -15.13 -4.06 -5.85
C TYR A 86 -14.24 -5.11 -5.18
N HIS A 87 -13.25 -5.65 -5.89
CA HIS A 87 -12.26 -6.58 -5.33
C HIS A 87 -11.51 -5.94 -4.15
N GLU A 88 -10.87 -4.79 -4.37
CA GLU A 88 -10.15 -4.05 -3.31
C GLU A 88 -11.12 -3.53 -2.22
N GLY A 89 -12.33 -3.14 -2.62
CA GLY A 89 -13.40 -2.79 -1.68
C GLY A 89 -13.77 -3.93 -0.73
N GLY A 90 -13.77 -5.17 -1.23
CA GLY A 90 -13.97 -6.37 -0.42
C GLY A 90 -12.90 -6.51 0.66
N HIS A 91 -11.62 -6.47 0.28
CA HIS A 91 -10.50 -6.50 1.21
C HIS A 91 -10.58 -5.37 2.26
N ALA A 92 -10.87 -4.15 1.81
CA ALA A 92 -10.97 -3.00 2.69
C ALA A 92 -12.14 -3.14 3.67
N LEU A 93 -13.32 -3.53 3.19
CA LEU A 93 -14.50 -3.66 4.02
C LEU A 93 -14.31 -4.72 5.11
N VAL A 94 -13.86 -5.93 4.74
CA VAL A 94 -13.62 -6.99 5.70
C VAL A 94 -12.49 -6.60 6.67
N GLY A 95 -11.42 -5.95 6.18
CA GLY A 95 -10.35 -5.44 7.03
C GLY A 95 -10.82 -4.43 8.08
N LEU A 96 -11.80 -3.57 7.76
CA LEU A 96 -12.39 -2.62 8.70
C LEU A 96 -13.27 -3.27 9.77
N TYR A 97 -13.98 -4.35 9.42
CA TYR A 97 -14.89 -5.03 10.33
C TYR A 97 -14.25 -6.18 11.13
N CYS A 98 -13.07 -6.65 10.75
CA CYS A 98 -12.31 -7.63 11.51
C CYS A 98 -11.45 -6.94 12.57
N SER A 99 -11.83 -7.01 13.84
CA SER A 99 -11.13 -6.37 14.97
C SER A 99 -9.66 -6.78 15.09
N ALA A 100 -9.32 -8.01 14.71
CA ALA A 100 -7.95 -8.52 14.72
C ALA A 100 -7.15 -8.18 13.44
N SER A 101 -7.75 -7.49 12.47
CA SER A 101 -7.05 -7.02 11.27
C SER A 101 -6.16 -5.84 11.59
N ASP A 102 -5.04 -5.71 10.86
CA ASP A 102 -4.25 -4.49 10.91
C ASP A 102 -5.02 -3.31 10.30
N PRO A 103 -4.82 -2.07 10.82
CA PRO A 103 -5.47 -0.89 10.27
C PRO A 103 -5.17 -0.70 8.79
N ILE A 104 -6.18 -0.29 8.04
CA ILE A 104 -6.02 0.06 6.63
C ILE A 104 -5.27 1.40 6.55
N HIS A 105 -4.14 1.37 5.84
CA HIS A 105 -3.38 2.56 5.54
C HIS A 105 -3.83 3.19 4.22
N LYS A 106 -4.06 2.35 3.21
CA LYS A 106 -4.43 2.81 1.86
C LYS A 106 -5.16 1.74 1.07
N ALA A 107 -6.17 2.15 0.32
CA ALA A 107 -6.79 1.35 -0.73
C ALA A 107 -6.66 2.10 -2.06
N THR A 108 -6.36 1.42 -3.15
CA THR A 108 -6.15 2.04 -4.46
C THR A 108 -6.47 1.07 -5.59
N ILE A 109 -6.98 1.60 -6.69
CA ILE A 109 -7.12 0.88 -7.96
C ILE A 109 -6.09 1.36 -9.00
N ILE A 110 -5.08 2.11 -8.57
CA ILE A 110 -3.99 2.53 -9.45
C ILE A 110 -3.05 1.34 -9.66
N PRO A 111 -2.86 0.88 -10.90
CA PRO A 111 -2.00 -0.27 -11.18
C PRO A 111 -0.55 0.00 -10.79
N ARG A 112 0.06 -0.90 -10.01
CA ARG A 112 1.47 -0.83 -9.60
C ARG A 112 2.12 -2.21 -9.71
N GLY A 113 3.31 -2.26 -10.28
CA GLY A 113 3.99 -3.53 -10.49
C GLY A 113 3.12 -4.52 -11.25
N ARG A 114 2.75 -5.65 -10.64
CA ARG A 114 1.84 -6.65 -11.21
C ARG A 114 0.39 -6.51 -10.72
N ALA A 115 0.14 -5.71 -9.68
CA ALA A 115 -1.19 -5.52 -9.12
C ALA A 115 -1.98 -4.46 -9.89
N LEU A 116 -3.28 -4.69 -10.09
CA LEU A 116 -4.21 -3.74 -10.69
C LEU A 116 -4.79 -2.80 -9.63
N GLY A 117 -4.88 -3.27 -8.40
CA GLY A 117 -5.25 -2.53 -7.21
C GLY A 117 -4.51 -3.08 -5.99
N MET A 118 -4.72 -2.50 -4.83
CA MET A 118 -4.14 -2.96 -3.58
C MET A 118 -4.83 -2.33 -2.37
N VAL A 119 -5.04 -3.12 -1.33
CA VAL A 119 -5.32 -2.64 0.02
C VAL A 119 -4.08 -2.87 0.88
N MET A 120 -3.48 -1.78 1.34
CA MET A 120 -2.34 -1.82 2.24
C MET A 120 -2.81 -1.67 3.68
N ARG A 121 -2.45 -2.64 4.51
CA ARG A 121 -2.63 -2.63 5.95
C ARG A 121 -1.26 -2.48 6.61
N LEU A 122 -1.18 -1.69 7.67
CA LEU A 122 0.07 -1.50 8.40
C LEU A 122 -0.15 -1.88 9.88
N PRO A 123 0.74 -2.71 10.45
CA PRO A 123 0.67 -3.06 11.86
C PRO A 123 0.90 -1.80 12.73
N GLU A 124 0.20 -1.71 13.87
CA GLU A 124 0.38 -0.61 14.82
C GLU A 124 1.73 -0.68 15.57
N GLY A 125 2.40 -1.82 15.52
CA GLY A 125 3.69 -2.03 16.17
C GLY A 125 4.36 -3.32 15.74
N ASP A 126 5.58 -3.55 16.24
CA ASP A 126 6.33 -4.76 15.96
C ASP A 126 5.64 -5.98 16.60
N ARG A 127 5.49 -7.05 15.83
CA ARG A 127 4.91 -8.32 16.28
C ARG A 127 5.94 -9.42 16.13
N LEU A 128 6.16 -10.17 17.22
CA LEU A 128 7.03 -11.34 17.24
C LEU A 128 6.27 -12.65 17.01
N SER A 129 4.93 -12.62 17.18
CA SER A 129 4.05 -13.78 16.99
C SER A 129 2.67 -13.35 16.49
N MET A 130 1.93 -14.31 15.94
CA MET A 130 0.55 -14.10 15.48
C MET A 130 -0.40 -14.97 16.29
N THR A 131 -1.51 -14.39 16.74
CA THR A 131 -2.58 -15.13 17.40
C THR A 131 -3.42 -15.88 16.36
N PHE A 132 -4.12 -16.93 16.80
CA PHE A 132 -5.06 -17.66 15.95
C PHE A 132 -6.17 -16.74 15.40
N GLU A 133 -6.66 -15.82 16.22
CA GLU A 133 -7.65 -14.81 15.81
C GLU A 133 -7.11 -13.93 14.67
N LYS A 134 -5.86 -13.47 14.79
CA LYS A 134 -5.20 -12.67 13.74
C LYS A 134 -5.06 -13.45 12.44
N MET A 135 -4.63 -14.72 12.51
CA MET A 135 -4.50 -15.58 11.32
C MET A 135 -5.87 -15.76 10.63
N LYS A 136 -6.94 -16.00 11.40
CA LYS A 136 -8.31 -16.09 10.84
C LYS A 136 -8.76 -14.78 10.19
N ALA A 137 -8.45 -13.64 10.81
CA ALA A 137 -8.76 -12.33 10.24
C ALA A 137 -8.01 -12.09 8.91
N ASP A 138 -6.73 -12.47 8.86
CA ASP A 138 -5.93 -12.32 7.64
C ASP A 138 -6.44 -13.21 6.50
N ILE A 139 -6.85 -14.45 6.79
CA ILE A 139 -7.49 -15.33 5.81
C ILE A 139 -8.81 -14.72 5.31
N ALA A 140 -9.66 -14.22 6.23
CA ALA A 140 -10.91 -13.59 5.86
C ALA A 140 -10.71 -12.37 4.96
N VAL A 141 -9.75 -11.51 5.29
CA VAL A 141 -9.40 -10.36 4.46
C VAL A 141 -8.83 -10.81 3.11
N ALA A 142 -7.96 -11.81 3.07
CA ALA A 142 -7.40 -12.32 1.81
C ALA A 142 -8.48 -12.86 0.87
N MET A 143 -9.48 -13.58 1.40
CA MET A 143 -10.56 -14.14 0.59
C MET A 143 -11.62 -13.10 0.17
N ALA A 144 -11.65 -11.94 0.81
CA ALA A 144 -12.72 -10.95 0.66
C ALA A 144 -12.83 -10.34 -0.75
N GLY A 145 -11.71 -10.16 -1.45
CA GLY A 145 -11.71 -9.68 -2.84
C GLY A 145 -12.45 -10.62 -3.77
N ARG A 146 -12.12 -11.91 -3.71
CA ARG A 146 -12.82 -12.95 -4.49
C ARG A 146 -14.32 -13.02 -4.16
N VAL A 147 -14.64 -12.98 -2.87
CA VAL A 147 -16.05 -13.03 -2.42
C VAL A 147 -16.81 -11.80 -2.92
N ALA A 148 -16.21 -10.63 -2.91
CA ALA A 148 -16.82 -9.41 -3.47
C ALA A 148 -17.09 -9.55 -4.97
N GLU A 149 -16.15 -10.10 -5.75
CA GLU A 149 -16.39 -10.40 -7.17
C GLU A 149 -17.59 -11.34 -7.36
N GLU A 150 -17.66 -12.41 -6.58
CA GLU A 150 -18.73 -13.41 -6.65
C GLU A 150 -20.11 -12.80 -6.33
N ILE A 151 -20.19 -11.99 -5.27
CA ILE A 151 -21.44 -11.34 -4.85
C ILE A 151 -21.94 -10.33 -5.89
N ILE A 152 -21.04 -9.53 -6.46
CA ILE A 152 -21.42 -8.40 -7.32
C ILE A 152 -21.59 -8.82 -8.78
N PHE A 153 -20.76 -9.74 -9.26
CA PHE A 153 -20.73 -10.10 -10.69
C PHE A 153 -21.23 -11.53 -10.97
N GLY A 154 -21.36 -12.36 -9.95
CA GLY A 154 -21.71 -13.77 -10.04
C GLY A 154 -20.49 -14.68 -10.16
N THR A 155 -20.66 -15.95 -9.76
CA THR A 155 -19.60 -16.97 -9.69
C THR A 155 -18.85 -17.16 -11.01
N GLU A 156 -19.56 -17.12 -12.13
CA GLU A 156 -18.98 -17.31 -13.47
C GLU A 156 -18.03 -16.16 -13.91
N LYS A 157 -18.10 -15.01 -13.21
CA LYS A 157 -17.28 -13.83 -13.52
C LYS A 157 -16.16 -13.59 -12.52
N VAL A 158 -15.96 -14.51 -11.59
CA VAL A 158 -14.80 -14.45 -10.68
C VAL A 158 -13.53 -14.60 -11.50
N THR A 159 -12.57 -13.69 -11.26
CA THR A 159 -11.35 -13.61 -12.09
C THR A 159 -10.17 -14.34 -11.45
N SER A 160 -9.13 -14.56 -12.24
CA SER A 160 -7.83 -15.06 -11.76
C SER A 160 -7.07 -14.03 -10.91
N GLY A 161 -7.58 -12.80 -10.79
CA GLY A 161 -6.99 -11.74 -9.96
C GLY A 161 -6.79 -12.14 -8.51
N ALA A 162 -7.73 -12.93 -7.97
CA ALA A 162 -7.66 -13.46 -6.61
C ALA A 162 -6.64 -14.60 -6.39
N SER A 163 -5.88 -15.02 -7.42
CA SER A 163 -4.97 -16.17 -7.30
C SER A 163 -3.87 -15.97 -6.26
N SER A 164 -3.37 -14.74 -6.12
CA SER A 164 -2.37 -14.39 -5.11
C SER A 164 -2.95 -14.42 -3.71
N ASP A 165 -4.16 -13.94 -3.54
CA ASP A 165 -4.87 -13.84 -2.27
C ASP A 165 -5.21 -15.23 -1.72
N ILE A 166 -5.68 -16.12 -2.60
CA ILE A 166 -5.95 -17.53 -2.26
C ILE A 166 -4.67 -18.27 -1.83
N LYS A 167 -3.51 -17.94 -2.45
CA LYS A 167 -2.25 -18.57 -2.06
C LYS A 167 -1.69 -18.04 -0.74
N MET A 168 -2.07 -16.81 -0.37
CA MET A 168 -1.70 -16.22 0.92
C MET A 168 -2.58 -16.71 2.06
N ALA A 169 -3.87 -16.99 1.78
CA ALA A 169 -4.84 -17.52 2.74
C ALA A 169 -4.52 -18.98 3.12
#